data_cab7cfd6b61f89d194f401a059efc924
#
_entry.id   cab7cfd6b61f89d194f401a059efc924
#
_cell.length_a   1.000
_cell.length_b   1.000
_cell.length_c   1.000
_cell.angle_alpha   90.00
_cell.angle_beta   90.00
_cell.angle_gamma   90.00
#
_symmetry.space_group_name_H-M   'P 1'
#
loop_
_entity.id
_entity.type
_entity.pdbx_description
1 polymer ?
#
loop_
_entity_poly.entity_id
_entity_poly.type
_entity_poly.pdbx_seq_one_letter_code
_entity_poly.pdbx_strand_id
1 'polypeptide(L)'
;MTTAATPVRRAVRQDPAERRRALYHLASPVSVLTTGPEERMHGTTASTVTLVSRSPLLVGVVLRAGSSFARLAAAEGRFAINVLGGEQADVARRFADSSRPDGSASFAGLAWTADRYAQAPLIAGALAHYVCRFHSAHAAGDSELLLGHVVRATADEGLPLLSYTGGLFAGSLRPAKETAAS
;
A
#
# COMPACT_ATOMS: atom_id res chain seq x y z
N MET A 1 50.69 3.41 31.55
CA MET A 1 49.64 2.56 30.97
C MET A 1 49.00 3.32 29.81
N THR A 2 49.40 2.99 28.56
CA THR A 2 48.96 3.71 27.37
C THR A 2 47.73 3.02 26.83
N THR A 3 46.57 3.69 26.89
CA THR A 3 45.30 3.17 26.35
C THR A 3 45.32 3.30 24.83
N ALA A 4 45.39 2.19 24.13
CA ALA A 4 45.33 2.15 22.69
C ALA A 4 43.89 2.52 22.24
N ALA A 5 43.77 3.62 21.47
CA ALA A 5 42.52 4.02 20.86
C ALA A 5 42.10 3.00 19.80
N THR A 6 40.90 2.42 19.94
CA THR A 6 40.29 1.53 18.95
C THR A 6 40.08 2.31 17.65
N PRO A 7 40.57 1.82 16.49
CA PRO A 7 40.37 2.55 15.22
C PRO A 7 38.91 2.61 14.89
N VAL A 8 38.35 3.79 14.72
CA VAL A 8 37.04 4.05 14.20
C VAL A 8 37.01 3.51 12.74
N ARG A 9 36.30 2.40 12.51
CA ARG A 9 36.06 1.87 11.14
C ARG A 9 35.42 2.97 10.31
N ARG A 10 36.19 3.50 9.37
CA ARG A 10 35.69 4.45 8.36
C ARG A 10 34.50 3.78 7.68
N ALA A 11 33.30 4.34 7.84
CA ALA A 11 32.08 3.83 7.19
C ALA A 11 32.33 3.79 5.68
N VAL A 12 32.33 2.59 5.11
CA VAL A 12 32.40 2.41 3.65
C VAL A 12 31.16 3.11 3.07
N ARG A 13 31.36 4.14 2.27
CA ARG A 13 30.28 4.83 1.56
C ARG A 13 29.76 3.88 0.49
N GLN A 14 28.70 3.17 0.83
CA GLN A 14 28.00 2.30 -0.10
C GLN A 14 27.32 3.15 -1.19
N ASP A 15 27.33 2.68 -2.44
CA ASP A 15 26.65 3.32 -3.55
C ASP A 15 25.14 3.51 -3.25
N PRO A 16 24.58 4.71 -3.44
CA PRO A 16 23.15 4.96 -3.29
C PRO A 16 22.27 4.03 -4.13
N ALA A 17 22.72 3.61 -5.31
CA ALA A 17 21.98 2.66 -6.16
C ALA A 17 21.94 1.26 -5.55
N GLU A 18 23.03 0.77 -4.97
CA GLU A 18 23.08 -0.51 -4.25
C GLU A 18 22.16 -0.51 -3.03
N ARG A 19 22.18 0.59 -2.26
CA ARG A 19 21.26 0.73 -1.11
C ARG A 19 19.80 0.66 -1.53
N ARG A 20 19.43 1.32 -2.63
CA ARG A 20 18.05 1.25 -3.17
C ARG A 20 17.69 -0.14 -3.65
N ARG A 21 18.61 -0.86 -4.31
CA ARG A 21 18.37 -2.25 -4.75
C ARG A 21 18.08 -3.19 -3.58
N ALA A 22 18.74 -3.00 -2.44
CA ALA A 22 18.49 -3.80 -1.25
C ALA A 22 17.04 -3.68 -0.76
N LEU A 23 16.37 -2.53 -0.96
CA LEU A 23 14.97 -2.32 -0.58
C LEU A 23 13.97 -3.13 -1.45
N TYR A 24 14.37 -3.56 -2.65
CA TYR A 24 13.53 -4.45 -3.46
C TYR A 24 13.32 -5.84 -2.84
N HIS A 25 14.08 -6.20 -1.81
CA HIS A 25 13.87 -7.43 -1.05
C HIS A 25 12.77 -7.32 0.02
N LEU A 26 12.10 -6.17 0.13
CA LEU A 26 10.90 -6.04 0.95
C LEU A 26 9.71 -6.61 0.17
N ALA A 27 9.20 -7.76 0.59
CA ALA A 27 7.94 -8.30 0.08
C ALA A 27 6.77 -7.57 0.72
N SER A 28 5.84 -7.09 -0.08
CA SER A 28 4.69 -6.30 0.40
C SER A 28 3.41 -6.69 -0.31
N PRO A 29 2.25 -6.68 0.38
CA PRO A 29 0.97 -6.86 -0.27
C PRO A 29 0.68 -5.68 -1.23
N VAL A 30 0.06 -5.98 -2.36
CA VAL A 30 -0.36 -4.96 -3.32
C VAL A 30 -1.82 -4.60 -3.07
N SER A 31 -2.09 -3.31 -3.04
CA SER A 31 -3.44 -2.78 -2.83
C SER A 31 -3.77 -1.71 -3.87
N VAL A 32 -5.06 -1.52 -4.14
CA VAL A 32 -5.57 -0.34 -4.82
C VAL A 32 -6.31 0.52 -3.80
N LEU A 33 -5.86 1.75 -3.66
CA LEU A 33 -6.53 2.78 -2.87
C LEU A 33 -7.59 3.44 -3.73
N THR A 34 -8.79 3.65 -3.20
CA THR A 34 -9.90 4.28 -3.92
C THR A 34 -10.54 5.37 -3.09
N THR A 35 -11.00 6.45 -3.73
CA THR A 35 -11.70 7.56 -3.07
C THR A 35 -12.64 8.24 -4.05
N GLY A 36 -13.61 8.98 -3.53
CA GLY A 36 -14.57 9.80 -4.28
C GLY A 36 -15.79 9.04 -4.81
N PRO A 37 -16.91 9.77 -4.96
CA PRO A 37 -18.12 9.26 -5.58
C PRO A 37 -17.92 8.98 -7.08
N GLU A 38 -18.90 8.33 -7.71
CA GLU A 38 -18.79 7.83 -9.09
C GLU A 38 -18.31 8.89 -10.10
N GLU A 39 -18.75 10.14 -9.97
CA GLU A 39 -18.39 11.24 -10.88
C GLU A 39 -16.93 11.69 -10.71
N ARG A 40 -16.32 11.42 -9.54
CA ARG A 40 -14.98 11.89 -9.18
C ARG A 40 -14.10 10.81 -8.59
N MET A 41 -14.44 9.53 -8.84
CA MET A 41 -13.68 8.45 -8.28
C MET A 41 -12.23 8.43 -8.80
N HIS A 42 -11.34 8.10 -7.90
CA HIS A 42 -9.92 7.98 -8.20
C HIS A 42 -9.36 6.72 -7.55
N GLY A 43 -8.45 6.05 -8.26
CA GLY A 43 -7.73 4.89 -7.75
C GLY A 43 -6.23 5.01 -7.97
N THR A 44 -5.43 4.42 -7.08
CA THR A 44 -3.98 4.30 -7.26
C THR A 44 -3.46 3.03 -6.62
N THR A 45 -2.47 2.40 -7.23
CA THR A 45 -1.82 1.21 -6.68
C THR A 45 -0.78 1.61 -5.63
N ALA A 46 -0.75 0.88 -4.53
CA ALA A 46 0.25 1.02 -3.48
C ALA A 46 0.66 -0.36 -2.96
N SER A 47 1.96 -0.51 -2.65
CA SER A 47 2.53 -1.69 -1.98
C SER A 47 3.10 -1.36 -0.60
N THR A 48 2.68 -0.24 -0.03
CA THR A 48 3.22 0.30 1.23
C THR A 48 2.18 0.35 2.34
N VAL A 49 1.03 -0.32 2.16
CA VAL A 49 -0.02 -0.37 3.18
C VAL A 49 0.48 -1.18 4.38
N THR A 50 0.36 -0.59 5.58
CA THR A 50 0.78 -1.24 6.83
C THR A 50 -0.12 -0.88 8.00
N LEU A 51 -0.20 -1.77 8.99
CA LEU A 51 -0.83 -1.48 10.28
C LEU A 51 0.09 -0.53 11.07
N VAL A 52 -0.45 0.61 11.51
CA VAL A 52 0.28 1.61 12.29
C VAL A 52 -0.09 1.57 13.76
N SER A 53 -1.37 1.41 14.07
CA SER A 53 -1.87 1.38 15.46
C SER A 53 -3.06 0.43 15.58
N ARG A 54 -3.18 -0.24 16.73
CA ARG A 54 -4.31 -1.11 17.06
C ARG A 54 -5.40 -0.39 17.83
N SER A 55 -5.06 0.67 18.56
CA SER A 55 -6.01 1.48 19.32
C SER A 55 -5.55 2.93 19.38
N PRO A 56 -6.18 3.84 18.60
CA PRO A 56 -7.19 3.55 17.58
C PRO A 56 -6.63 2.71 16.42
N LEU A 57 -7.51 2.01 15.69
CA LEU A 57 -7.08 1.20 14.55
C LEU A 57 -6.68 2.09 13.37
N LEU A 58 -5.37 2.25 13.16
CA LEU A 58 -4.80 3.07 12.09
C LEU A 58 -4.01 2.22 11.10
N VAL A 59 -4.25 2.49 9.83
CA VAL A 59 -3.42 2.01 8.71
C VAL A 59 -2.67 3.18 8.08
N GLY A 60 -1.46 2.91 7.64
CA GLY A 60 -0.62 3.88 6.93
C GLY A 60 -0.35 3.41 5.51
N VAL A 61 -0.20 4.36 4.60
CA VAL A 61 0.29 4.13 3.25
C VAL A 61 1.24 5.25 2.84
N VAL A 62 2.37 4.89 2.26
CA VAL A 62 3.34 5.86 1.73
C VAL A 62 3.06 6.08 0.26
N LEU A 63 2.87 7.32 -0.11
CA LEU A 63 2.63 7.78 -1.48
C LEU A 63 3.71 8.78 -1.87
N ARG A 64 3.87 9.06 -3.16
CA ARG A 64 4.75 10.13 -3.63
C ARG A 64 4.21 11.48 -3.15
N ALA A 65 5.07 12.39 -2.77
CA ALA A 65 4.70 13.76 -2.39
C ALA A 65 3.90 14.43 -3.52
N GLY A 66 2.78 15.08 -3.16
CA GLY A 66 1.86 15.68 -4.12
C GLY A 66 0.95 14.68 -4.84
N SER A 67 0.78 13.47 -4.31
CA SER A 67 -0.13 12.47 -4.84
C SER A 67 -1.55 13.02 -5.01
N SER A 68 -2.13 12.86 -6.21
CA SER A 68 -3.54 13.20 -6.45
C SER A 68 -4.47 12.44 -5.52
N PHE A 69 -4.15 11.17 -5.25
CA PHE A 69 -4.93 10.36 -4.31
C PHE A 69 -4.93 10.95 -2.90
N ALA A 70 -3.75 11.29 -2.35
CA ALA A 70 -3.66 11.84 -0.98
C ALA A 70 -4.44 13.14 -0.84
N ARG A 71 -4.35 14.03 -1.83
CA ARG A 71 -5.11 15.28 -1.87
C ARG A 71 -6.61 15.04 -1.94
N LEU A 72 -7.07 14.11 -2.80
CA LEU A 72 -8.50 13.77 -2.93
C LEU A 72 -9.03 13.09 -1.68
N ALA A 73 -8.30 12.13 -1.11
CA ALA A 73 -8.68 11.45 0.12
C ALA A 73 -8.79 12.42 1.31
N ALA A 74 -7.92 13.43 1.38
CA ALA A 74 -8.01 14.49 2.38
C ALA A 74 -9.24 15.39 2.16
N ALA A 75 -9.55 15.74 0.92
CA ALA A 75 -10.70 16.56 0.57
C ALA A 75 -12.04 15.83 0.82
N GLU A 76 -12.13 14.54 0.49
CA GLU A 76 -13.30 13.69 0.75
C GLU A 76 -13.42 13.29 2.23
N GLY A 77 -12.33 13.39 3.01
CA GLY A 77 -12.25 12.98 4.41
C GLY A 77 -12.32 11.45 4.61
N ARG A 78 -12.27 10.66 3.54
CA ARG A 78 -12.51 9.22 3.55
C ARG A 78 -11.97 8.54 2.29
N PHE A 79 -11.65 7.26 2.40
CA PHE A 79 -11.15 6.43 1.31
C PHE A 79 -11.31 4.95 1.61
N ALA A 80 -11.06 4.10 0.63
CA ALA A 80 -10.99 2.66 0.82
C ALA A 80 -9.63 2.11 0.36
N ILE A 81 -9.24 0.96 0.94
CA ILE A 81 -8.08 0.18 0.56
C ILE A 81 -8.60 -1.20 0.13
N ASN A 82 -8.29 -1.59 -1.09
CA ASN A 82 -8.61 -2.89 -1.65
C ASN A 82 -7.32 -3.71 -1.72
N VAL A 83 -7.13 -4.66 -0.80
CA VAL A 83 -5.97 -5.58 -0.81
C VAL A 83 -6.19 -6.62 -1.89
N LEU A 84 -5.32 -6.65 -2.90
CA LEU A 84 -5.54 -7.45 -4.10
C LEU A 84 -5.23 -8.93 -3.89
N GLY A 85 -6.06 -9.78 -4.49
CA GLY A 85 -5.82 -11.21 -4.65
C GLY A 85 -4.83 -11.52 -5.77
N GLY A 86 -4.25 -12.72 -5.76
CA GLY A 86 -3.21 -13.16 -6.69
C GLY A 86 -3.58 -13.04 -8.17
N GLU A 87 -4.87 -13.19 -8.49
CA GLU A 87 -5.38 -13.09 -9.86
C GLU A 87 -5.59 -11.63 -10.34
N GLN A 88 -5.36 -10.64 -9.49
CA GLN A 88 -5.65 -9.23 -9.78
C GLN A 88 -4.42 -8.41 -10.22
N ALA A 89 -3.41 -9.06 -10.80
CA ALA A 89 -2.20 -8.39 -11.28
C ALA A 89 -2.49 -7.30 -12.32
N ASP A 90 -3.49 -7.50 -13.19
CA ASP A 90 -3.88 -6.52 -14.22
C ASP A 90 -4.57 -5.30 -13.59
N VAL A 91 -5.35 -5.50 -12.53
CA VAL A 91 -5.92 -4.41 -11.73
C VAL A 91 -4.79 -3.56 -11.12
N ALA A 92 -3.78 -4.23 -10.53
CA ALA A 92 -2.62 -3.53 -9.97
C ALA A 92 -1.88 -2.70 -11.03
N ARG A 93 -1.61 -3.28 -12.21
CA ARG A 93 -0.93 -2.57 -13.31
C ARG A 93 -1.74 -1.38 -13.81
N ARG A 94 -3.05 -1.54 -13.98
CA ARG A 94 -3.95 -0.47 -14.42
C ARG A 94 -3.85 0.75 -13.51
N PHE A 95 -3.95 0.59 -12.21
CA PHE A 95 -3.91 1.71 -11.26
C PHE A 95 -2.50 2.19 -10.92
N ALA A 96 -1.45 1.49 -11.35
CA ALA A 96 -0.07 1.95 -11.33
C ALA A 96 0.29 2.81 -12.56
N ASP A 97 -0.44 2.66 -13.68
CA ASP A 97 -0.21 3.42 -14.90
C ASP A 97 -0.69 4.87 -14.72
N SER A 98 0.22 5.82 -14.83
CA SER A 98 -0.08 7.25 -14.76
C SER A 98 -0.77 7.81 -16.00
N SER A 99 -0.76 7.08 -17.12
CA SER A 99 -1.42 7.46 -18.38
C SER A 99 -2.87 6.97 -18.48
N ARG A 100 -3.35 6.19 -17.48
CA ARG A 100 -4.74 5.71 -17.47
C ARG A 100 -5.74 6.87 -17.50
N PRO A 101 -6.95 6.67 -18.05
CA PRO A 101 -8.01 7.66 -17.98
C PRO A 101 -8.32 8.07 -16.54
N ASP A 102 -8.79 9.31 -16.35
CA ASP A 102 -9.25 9.80 -15.05
C ASP A 102 -10.71 9.39 -14.76
N GLY A 103 -11.10 9.51 -13.50
CA GLY A 103 -12.47 9.32 -13.03
C GLY A 103 -12.99 7.90 -13.26
N SER A 104 -14.30 7.79 -13.55
CA SER A 104 -14.99 6.51 -13.74
C SER A 104 -14.43 5.67 -14.89
N ALA A 105 -13.87 6.30 -15.92
CA ALA A 105 -13.27 5.62 -17.04
C ALA A 105 -12.08 4.73 -16.63
N SER A 106 -11.36 5.06 -15.54
CA SER A 106 -10.30 4.22 -15.00
C SER A 106 -10.80 2.90 -14.39
N PHE A 107 -12.08 2.81 -14.08
CA PHE A 107 -12.73 1.60 -13.53
C PHE A 107 -13.54 0.83 -14.58
N ALA A 108 -13.56 1.26 -15.85
CA ALA A 108 -14.32 0.60 -16.91
C ALA A 108 -13.97 -0.90 -17.02
N GLY A 109 -14.99 -1.76 -17.05
CA GLY A 109 -14.81 -3.22 -17.12
C GLY A 109 -14.38 -3.90 -15.83
N LEU A 110 -14.21 -3.17 -14.71
CA LEU A 110 -14.01 -3.76 -13.39
C LEU A 110 -15.34 -3.92 -12.67
N ALA A 111 -15.51 -5.06 -12.00
CA ALA A 111 -16.60 -5.24 -11.06
C ALA A 111 -16.24 -4.54 -9.74
N TRP A 112 -17.12 -3.66 -9.26
CA TRP A 112 -16.95 -2.96 -7.99
C TRP A 112 -18.30 -2.53 -7.42
N THR A 113 -18.35 -2.21 -6.14
CA THR A 113 -19.51 -1.62 -5.47
C THR A 113 -19.11 -0.36 -4.74
N ALA A 114 -19.98 0.65 -4.69
CA ALA A 114 -19.71 1.84 -3.90
C ALA A 114 -19.91 1.54 -2.40
N ASP A 115 -18.91 1.88 -1.58
CA ASP A 115 -19.08 1.83 -0.14
C ASP A 115 -20.02 2.94 0.34
N ARG A 116 -20.94 2.61 1.24
CA ARG A 116 -21.93 3.57 1.73
C ARG A 116 -21.32 4.71 2.54
N TYR A 117 -20.23 4.47 3.28
CA TYR A 117 -19.55 5.48 4.08
C TYR A 117 -18.49 6.21 3.26
N ALA A 118 -17.54 5.49 2.67
CA ALA A 118 -16.44 6.10 1.92
C ALA A 118 -16.90 6.66 0.57
N GLN A 119 -18.03 6.21 0.02
CA GLN A 119 -18.49 6.48 -1.33
C GLN A 119 -17.41 6.21 -2.39
N ALA A 120 -16.52 5.30 -2.06
CA ALA A 120 -15.38 4.88 -2.86
C ALA A 120 -15.61 3.47 -3.40
N PRO A 121 -15.06 3.14 -4.59
CA PRO A 121 -15.16 1.79 -5.13
C PRO A 121 -14.51 0.74 -4.23
N LEU A 122 -15.25 -0.33 -3.89
CA LEU A 122 -14.74 -1.58 -3.38
C LEU A 122 -14.62 -2.56 -4.54
N ILE A 123 -13.40 -2.91 -4.92
CA ILE A 123 -13.11 -3.75 -6.10
C ILE A 123 -13.45 -5.20 -5.77
N ALA A 124 -14.29 -5.83 -6.61
CA ALA A 124 -14.66 -7.23 -6.40
C ALA A 124 -13.45 -8.16 -6.54
N GLY A 125 -13.43 -9.24 -5.75
CA GLY A 125 -12.34 -10.21 -5.71
C GLY A 125 -11.09 -9.76 -4.94
N ALA A 126 -11.11 -8.57 -4.32
CA ALA A 126 -10.04 -8.19 -3.39
C ALA A 126 -10.12 -9.06 -2.12
N LEU A 127 -8.96 -9.46 -1.58
CA LEU A 127 -8.87 -10.28 -0.36
C LEU A 127 -9.34 -9.56 0.89
N ALA A 128 -9.22 -8.24 0.91
CA ALA A 128 -9.72 -7.46 2.03
C ALA A 128 -10.07 -6.04 1.56
N HIS A 129 -11.04 -5.46 2.24
CA HIS A 129 -11.38 -4.05 2.10
C HIS A 129 -11.24 -3.36 3.46
N TYR A 130 -10.50 -2.26 3.50
CA TYR A 130 -10.47 -1.37 4.66
C TYR A 130 -11.14 -0.06 4.27
N VAL A 131 -12.26 0.24 4.90
CA VAL A 131 -12.96 1.53 4.75
C VAL A 131 -12.43 2.47 5.82
N CYS A 132 -11.90 3.61 5.39
CA CYS A 132 -11.14 4.50 6.25
C CYS A 132 -11.73 5.91 6.27
N ARG A 133 -11.74 6.52 7.46
CA ARG A 133 -11.77 7.96 7.60
C ARG A 133 -10.34 8.48 7.48
N PHE A 134 -10.13 9.51 6.67
CA PHE A 134 -8.85 10.21 6.61
C PHE A 134 -8.46 10.72 8.01
N HIS A 135 -7.24 10.45 8.44
CA HIS A 135 -6.74 10.88 9.74
C HIS A 135 -5.75 12.04 9.61
N SER A 136 -4.69 11.85 8.86
CA SER A 136 -3.64 12.84 8.62
C SER A 136 -2.73 12.43 7.47
N ALA A 137 -1.92 13.38 6.98
CA ALA A 137 -0.81 13.13 6.07
C ALA A 137 0.44 13.84 6.58
N HIS A 138 1.59 13.19 6.48
CA HIS A 138 2.86 13.66 7.00
C HIS A 138 3.94 13.57 5.92
N ALA A 139 4.63 14.67 5.66
CA ALA A 139 5.75 14.68 4.71
C ALA A 139 6.92 13.80 5.21
N ALA A 140 7.48 13.01 4.31
CA ALA A 140 8.59 12.10 4.57
C ALA A 140 9.55 12.06 3.35
N GLY A 141 10.48 13.02 3.26
CA GLY A 141 11.38 13.15 2.13
C GLY A 141 10.65 13.53 0.84
N ASP A 142 10.77 12.72 -0.20
CA ASP A 142 10.07 12.84 -1.49
C ASP A 142 8.69 12.16 -1.49
N SER A 143 8.22 11.77 -0.33
CA SER A 143 7.01 11.00 -0.11
C SER A 143 6.15 11.64 0.98
N GLU A 144 4.93 11.14 1.13
CA GLU A 144 4.01 11.47 2.21
C GLU A 144 3.41 10.18 2.80
N LEU A 145 3.36 10.10 4.13
CA LEU A 145 2.66 9.05 4.87
C LEU A 145 1.23 9.50 5.13
N LEU A 146 0.29 8.85 4.48
CA LEU A 146 -1.14 9.06 4.70
C LEU A 146 -1.63 8.06 5.75
N LEU A 147 -2.33 8.54 6.78
CA LEU A 147 -2.94 7.73 7.82
C LEU A 147 -4.46 7.70 7.67
N GLY A 148 -5.03 6.50 7.78
CA GLY A 148 -6.46 6.27 7.79
C GLY A 148 -6.91 5.57 9.06
N HIS A 149 -7.96 6.06 9.70
CA HIS A 149 -8.65 5.36 10.78
C HIS A 149 -9.64 4.36 10.17
N VAL A 150 -9.40 3.08 10.38
CA VAL A 150 -10.25 2.01 9.84
C VAL A 150 -11.58 2.01 10.59
N VAL A 151 -12.66 2.31 9.89
CA VAL A 151 -14.03 2.32 10.43
C VAL A 151 -14.77 1.03 10.13
N ARG A 152 -14.35 0.29 9.10
CA ARG A 152 -14.85 -1.04 8.75
C ARG A 152 -13.79 -1.82 7.99
N ALA A 153 -13.74 -3.12 8.21
CA ALA A 153 -12.90 -4.04 7.44
C ALA A 153 -13.70 -5.30 7.11
N THR A 154 -13.47 -5.84 5.91
CA THR A 154 -13.91 -7.17 5.48
C THR A 154 -12.71 -7.92 4.92
N ALA A 155 -12.72 -9.24 5.03
CA ALA A 155 -11.69 -10.10 4.46
C ALA A 155 -12.33 -11.36 3.88
N ASP A 156 -11.78 -11.82 2.77
CA ASP A 156 -12.12 -13.07 2.10
C ASP A 156 -10.91 -14.01 2.12
N GLU A 157 -11.14 -15.28 1.82
CA GLU A 157 -10.07 -16.27 1.68
C GLU A 157 -9.39 -16.13 0.30
N GLY A 158 -8.10 -16.44 0.22
CA GLY A 158 -7.35 -16.44 -1.04
C GLY A 158 -5.85 -16.22 -0.87
N LEU A 159 -5.15 -16.21 -1.99
CA LEU A 159 -3.72 -15.92 -2.05
C LEU A 159 -3.48 -14.44 -2.34
N PRO A 160 -2.56 -13.78 -1.64
CA PRO A 160 -2.29 -12.37 -1.85
C PRO A 160 -1.52 -12.13 -3.15
N LEU A 161 -1.76 -10.95 -3.75
CA LEU A 161 -0.85 -10.38 -4.73
C LEU A 161 0.29 -9.68 -4.00
N LEU A 162 1.52 -10.09 -4.27
CA LEU A 162 2.72 -9.55 -3.63
C LEU A 162 3.57 -8.75 -4.63
N SER A 163 4.15 -7.66 -4.16
CA SER A 163 5.25 -6.95 -4.83
C SER A 163 6.57 -7.41 -4.21
N TYR A 164 7.50 -7.92 -5.03
CA TYR A 164 8.82 -8.33 -4.59
C TYR A 164 9.82 -8.18 -5.74
N THR A 165 11.02 -7.69 -5.48
CA THR A 165 12.10 -7.52 -6.47
C THR A 165 11.67 -6.83 -7.78
N GLY A 166 10.71 -5.89 -7.68
CA GLY A 166 10.19 -5.14 -8.83
C GLY A 166 9.13 -5.89 -9.67
N GLY A 167 8.75 -7.11 -9.28
CA GLY A 167 7.71 -7.92 -9.92
C GLY A 167 6.44 -8.05 -9.08
N LEU A 168 5.37 -8.55 -9.73
CA LEU A 168 4.13 -8.96 -9.08
C LEU A 168 4.08 -10.49 -9.03
N PHE A 169 3.74 -11.04 -7.87
CA PHE A 169 3.71 -12.47 -7.62
C PHE A 169 2.37 -12.87 -7.00
N ALA A 170 1.73 -13.89 -7.56
CA ALA A 170 0.63 -14.59 -6.90
C ALA A 170 1.25 -15.51 -5.85
N GLY A 171 1.13 -15.14 -4.56
CA GLY A 171 1.89 -15.80 -3.51
C GLY A 171 1.25 -17.08 -3.00
N SER A 172 1.83 -18.25 -3.27
CA SER A 172 1.62 -19.40 -2.39
C SER A 172 2.48 -19.21 -1.13
N LEU A 173 1.87 -18.79 -0.03
CA LEU A 173 2.54 -18.67 1.25
C LEU A 173 2.66 -20.08 1.88
N ARG A 174 3.90 -20.48 2.20
CA ARG A 174 4.14 -21.70 3.00
C ARG A 174 4.42 -21.27 4.44
N PRO A 175 3.78 -21.89 5.44
CA PRO A 175 4.16 -21.67 6.83
C PRO A 175 5.66 -21.94 7.02
N ALA A 176 6.33 -21.08 7.77
CA ALA A 176 7.69 -21.39 8.20
C ALA A 176 7.65 -22.65 9.05
N LYS A 177 8.65 -23.57 8.87
CA LYS A 177 8.76 -24.74 9.74
C LYS A 177 9.00 -24.26 11.17
N GLU A 178 8.16 -24.68 12.09
CA GLU A 178 8.48 -24.54 13.51
C GLU A 178 9.75 -25.36 13.78
N THR A 179 10.82 -24.69 14.17
CA THR A 179 12.00 -25.37 14.71
C THR A 179 11.57 -25.87 16.09
N ALA A 180 11.43 -27.19 16.23
CA ALA A 180 11.20 -27.77 17.54
C ALA A 180 12.29 -27.27 18.49
N ALA A 181 11.89 -26.54 19.55
CA ALA A 181 12.80 -26.16 20.61
C ALA A 181 13.32 -27.45 21.26
N SER A 182 14.62 -27.71 21.14
CA SER A 182 15.35 -28.77 21.86
C SER A 182 15.54 -28.39 23.30
#